data_0f7c4a75218efe27db886b161ae8f43c
#
_entry.id   0f7c4a75218efe27db886b161ae8f43c
#
_cell.length_a   1.000
_cell.length_b   1.000
_cell.length_c   1.000
_cell.angle_alpha   90.00
_cell.angle_beta   90.00
_cell.angle_gamma   90.00
#
_symmetry.space_group_name_H-M   'P 1'
#
loop_
_entity.id
_entity.type
_entity.pdbx_description
1 polymer ?
#
loop_
_entity_poly.entity_id
_entity_poly.type
_entity_poly.pdbx_seq_one_letter_code
_entity_poly.pdbx_strand_id
1 'polypeptide(L)'
;MDLKNLSILIVDDVKTMRSIVQKMLRNLYIGKTLHMAENGLEGLKILHSTRVDLAIIDWQMPVMNGSQLLEAIRDDKHLRDIPVLMISGESEKDIVLEAAEIEVEGYLIKPLTPAVLDDKIRSIIHQIHHPDVATLHIRKARTFEEAEDLASAIEHMKYAAILKPKASRVLRNLGLLYQKIGNEKNMEKCLQKAASVNQQDVVTRHLLGEMYWAKNDLISAARYYLEVISLTKKFTDRAVLLGEALLDKNVIRLAKNIFSKIISKFSKDLSIIEKILDICIRQNELEYSKIILNGLIRDFPSNYDLIYKAGVVCETLGEVDNALEYFLTVEKHQGRRLDVKLKIAKLFYDKNKIIQADNYLNIVLRKNPNHKEALALRRLF
;
A
#
# COMPACT_ATOMS: atom_id res chain seq x y z
N MET A 1 25.52 -3.50 -29.26
CA MET A 1 25.28 -4.91 -28.89
C MET A 1 24.48 -5.56 -29.99
N ASP A 2 24.92 -6.71 -30.46
CA ASP A 2 24.16 -7.42 -31.49
C ASP A 2 22.93 -8.02 -30.82
N LEU A 3 21.73 -7.68 -31.31
CA LEU A 3 20.45 -8.17 -30.77
C LEU A 3 20.40 -9.69 -30.72
N LYS A 4 21.12 -10.37 -31.59
CA LYS A 4 21.21 -11.84 -31.64
C LYS A 4 21.87 -12.44 -30.39
N ASN A 5 22.74 -11.69 -29.70
CA ASN A 5 23.57 -12.18 -28.62
C ASN A 5 22.99 -11.86 -27.23
N LEU A 6 21.80 -11.24 -27.14
CA LEU A 6 21.18 -10.88 -25.88
C LEU A 6 20.76 -12.11 -25.05
N SER A 7 20.89 -12.02 -23.74
CA SER A 7 20.24 -12.86 -22.75
C SER A 7 18.97 -12.16 -22.29
N ILE A 8 17.81 -12.75 -22.55
CA ILE A 8 16.50 -12.11 -22.30
C ILE A 8 15.71 -12.95 -21.30
N LEU A 9 15.17 -12.30 -20.28
CA LEU A 9 14.22 -12.88 -19.33
C LEU A 9 12.79 -12.52 -19.77
N ILE A 10 11.91 -13.51 -19.82
CA ILE A 10 10.47 -13.36 -20.07
C ILE A 10 9.72 -13.81 -18.84
N VAL A 11 8.93 -12.91 -18.24
CA VAL A 11 8.14 -13.16 -17.03
C VAL A 11 6.66 -12.89 -17.34
N ASP A 12 5.82 -13.91 -17.28
CA ASP A 12 4.37 -13.84 -17.52
C ASP A 12 3.76 -15.09 -16.88
N ASP A 13 2.64 -15.02 -16.18
CA ASP A 13 2.04 -16.18 -15.51
C ASP A 13 1.39 -17.16 -16.50
N VAL A 14 1.00 -16.66 -17.68
CA VAL A 14 0.34 -17.44 -18.73
C VAL A 14 1.38 -18.12 -19.63
N LYS A 15 1.52 -19.45 -19.51
CA LYS A 15 2.48 -20.25 -20.29
C LYS A 15 2.40 -20.02 -21.80
N THR A 16 1.17 -19.88 -22.34
CA THR A 16 0.97 -19.62 -23.78
C THR A 16 1.53 -18.26 -24.18
N MET A 17 1.42 -17.23 -23.34
CA MET A 17 2.01 -15.90 -23.63
C MET A 17 3.52 -15.95 -23.60
N ARG A 18 4.15 -16.60 -22.62
CA ARG A 18 5.60 -16.82 -22.61
C ARG A 18 6.07 -17.49 -23.91
N SER A 19 5.32 -18.52 -24.37
CA SER A 19 5.65 -19.23 -25.62
C SER A 19 5.46 -18.37 -26.87
N ILE A 20 4.44 -17.49 -26.89
CA ILE A 20 4.21 -16.56 -28.00
C ILE A 20 5.36 -15.54 -28.08
N VAL A 21 5.72 -14.89 -26.97
CA VAL A 21 6.82 -13.94 -26.91
C VAL A 21 8.13 -14.61 -27.32
N GLN A 22 8.40 -15.81 -26.80
CA GLN A 22 9.59 -16.60 -27.19
C GLN A 22 9.63 -16.86 -28.70
N LYS A 23 8.50 -17.29 -29.31
CA LYS A 23 8.41 -17.55 -30.75
C LYS A 23 8.62 -16.28 -31.57
N MET A 24 8.05 -15.15 -31.13
CA MET A 24 8.28 -13.85 -31.77
C MET A 24 9.76 -13.47 -31.74
N LEU A 25 10.43 -13.56 -30.61
CA LEU A 25 11.85 -13.24 -30.47
C LEU A 25 12.72 -14.12 -31.35
N ARG A 26 12.44 -15.43 -31.39
CA ARG A 26 13.16 -16.38 -32.29
C ARG A 26 12.97 -16.04 -33.75
N ASN A 27 11.76 -15.72 -34.19
CA ASN A 27 11.46 -15.35 -35.58
C ASN A 27 12.15 -14.02 -35.98
N LEU A 28 12.35 -13.13 -35.04
CA LEU A 28 13.05 -11.85 -35.21
C LEU A 28 14.57 -11.97 -35.07
N TYR A 29 15.08 -13.16 -34.75
CA TYR A 29 16.49 -13.40 -34.44
C TYR A 29 17.02 -12.53 -33.31
N ILE A 30 16.18 -12.29 -32.28
CA ILE A 30 16.52 -11.52 -31.09
C ILE A 30 16.70 -12.48 -29.92
N GLY A 31 17.84 -12.36 -29.23
CA GLY A 31 18.20 -13.15 -28.06
C GLY A 31 18.79 -14.52 -28.38
N LYS A 32 20.00 -14.74 -27.87
CA LYS A 32 20.70 -16.03 -27.89
C LYS A 32 20.14 -16.96 -26.82
N THR A 33 19.95 -16.42 -25.61
CA THR A 33 19.46 -17.15 -24.46
C THR A 33 18.14 -16.52 -24.00
N LEU A 34 17.10 -17.36 -23.87
CA LEU A 34 15.78 -16.92 -23.40
C LEU A 34 15.45 -17.66 -22.11
N HIS A 35 15.36 -16.93 -21.02
CA HIS A 35 14.94 -17.42 -19.71
C HIS A 35 13.45 -17.17 -19.53
N MET A 36 12.77 -18.07 -18.80
CA MET A 36 11.34 -18.03 -18.58
C MET A 36 11.05 -18.06 -17.08
N ALA A 37 10.11 -17.25 -16.63
CA ALA A 37 9.60 -17.26 -15.27
C ALA A 37 8.08 -17.12 -15.27
N GLU A 38 7.39 -17.75 -14.32
CA GLU A 38 5.92 -17.72 -14.23
C GLU A 38 5.39 -16.68 -13.22
N ASN A 39 6.27 -16.01 -12.49
CA ASN A 39 5.92 -14.93 -11.57
C ASN A 39 7.18 -14.10 -11.27
N GLY A 40 6.96 -12.94 -10.62
CA GLY A 40 8.06 -12.03 -10.31
C GLY A 40 9.12 -12.63 -9.38
N LEU A 41 8.72 -13.50 -8.43
CA LEU A 41 9.68 -14.11 -7.50
C LEU A 41 10.66 -15.05 -8.21
N GLU A 42 10.16 -15.85 -9.17
CA GLU A 42 11.01 -16.71 -10.00
C GLU A 42 11.88 -15.87 -10.93
N GLY A 43 11.31 -14.80 -11.52
CA GLY A 43 12.06 -13.83 -12.33
C GLY A 43 13.23 -13.22 -11.56
N LEU A 44 12.99 -12.79 -10.32
CA LEU A 44 14.03 -12.22 -9.46
C LEU A 44 15.15 -13.22 -9.13
N LYS A 45 14.82 -14.50 -8.89
CA LYS A 45 15.83 -15.57 -8.69
C LYS A 45 16.70 -15.76 -9.91
N ILE A 46 16.13 -15.74 -11.12
CA ILE A 46 16.89 -15.85 -12.37
C ILE A 46 17.82 -14.65 -12.54
N LEU A 47 17.34 -13.42 -12.28
CA LEU A 47 18.13 -12.20 -12.36
C LEU A 47 19.36 -12.21 -11.43
N HIS A 48 19.24 -12.78 -10.22
CA HIS A 48 20.37 -12.91 -9.31
C HIS A 48 21.36 -14.01 -9.69
N SER A 49 20.93 -15.03 -10.40
CA SER A 49 21.76 -16.19 -10.74
C SER A 49 22.36 -16.13 -12.16
N THR A 50 21.81 -15.27 -13.01
CA THR A 50 22.15 -15.29 -14.45
C THR A 50 22.23 -13.85 -14.96
N ARG A 51 23.23 -13.58 -15.81
CA ARG A 51 23.30 -12.28 -16.48
C ARG A 51 22.18 -12.14 -17.50
N VAL A 52 21.36 -11.13 -17.35
CA VAL A 52 20.26 -10.77 -18.23
C VAL A 52 20.51 -9.38 -18.82
N ASP A 53 20.35 -9.24 -20.14
CA ASP A 53 20.56 -7.98 -20.85
C ASP A 53 19.26 -7.20 -21.12
N LEU A 54 18.09 -7.87 -21.00
CA LEU A 54 16.76 -7.29 -21.14
C LEU A 54 15.74 -8.18 -20.40
N ALA A 55 14.86 -7.57 -19.60
CA ALA A 55 13.73 -8.25 -19.01
C ALA A 55 12.42 -7.80 -19.68
N ILE A 56 11.58 -8.75 -20.08
CA ILE A 56 10.23 -8.55 -20.61
C ILE A 56 9.26 -9.08 -19.55
N ILE A 57 8.47 -8.20 -18.94
CA ILE A 57 7.73 -8.52 -17.72
C ILE A 57 6.25 -8.18 -17.92
N ASP A 58 5.37 -9.15 -17.65
CA ASP A 58 3.92 -8.91 -17.57
C ASP A 58 3.60 -8.10 -16.30
N TRP A 59 2.60 -7.22 -16.43
CA TRP A 59 2.18 -6.37 -15.33
C TRP A 59 1.45 -7.13 -14.24
N GLN A 60 0.49 -7.98 -14.65
CA GLN A 60 -0.39 -8.69 -13.72
C GLN A 60 0.01 -10.16 -13.58
N MET A 61 0.59 -10.50 -12.45
CA MET A 61 0.99 -11.88 -12.12
C MET A 61 0.68 -12.20 -10.66
N PRO A 62 0.42 -13.48 -10.32
CA PRO A 62 0.27 -13.91 -8.93
C PRO A 62 1.61 -13.90 -8.20
N VAL A 63 1.58 -13.99 -6.86
CA VAL A 63 2.72 -14.08 -5.94
C VAL A 63 3.52 -12.78 -5.86
N MET A 64 4.13 -12.34 -6.95
CA MET A 64 4.81 -11.07 -7.12
C MET A 64 4.47 -10.54 -8.52
N ASN A 65 3.76 -9.43 -8.58
CA ASN A 65 3.37 -8.81 -9.84
C ASN A 65 4.53 -8.06 -10.51
N GLY A 66 4.30 -7.58 -11.74
CA GLY A 66 5.34 -6.91 -12.53
C GLY A 66 5.86 -5.63 -11.91
N SER A 67 5.00 -4.82 -11.28
CA SER A 67 5.45 -3.59 -10.61
C SER A 67 6.32 -3.88 -9.40
N GLN A 68 5.97 -4.90 -8.60
CA GLN A 68 6.78 -5.34 -7.47
C GLN A 68 8.14 -5.90 -7.91
N LEU A 69 8.17 -6.68 -9.00
CA LEU A 69 9.43 -7.18 -9.57
C LEU A 69 10.29 -6.02 -10.06
N LEU A 70 9.71 -5.06 -10.76
CA LEU A 70 10.43 -3.88 -11.27
C LEU A 70 10.99 -3.03 -10.11
N GLU A 71 10.22 -2.81 -9.04
CA GLU A 71 10.72 -2.15 -7.84
C GLU A 71 11.93 -2.90 -7.25
N ALA A 72 11.81 -4.22 -7.09
CA ALA A 72 12.92 -5.04 -6.59
C ALA A 72 14.17 -4.97 -7.48
N ILE A 73 13.99 -4.93 -8.82
CA ILE A 73 15.10 -4.72 -9.79
C ILE A 73 15.74 -3.34 -9.57
N ARG A 74 14.94 -2.28 -9.38
CA ARG A 74 15.46 -0.90 -9.24
C ARG A 74 16.12 -0.62 -7.89
N ASP A 75 15.70 -1.33 -6.85
CA ASP A 75 16.29 -1.23 -5.51
C ASP A 75 17.61 -1.99 -5.38
N ASP A 76 17.82 -3.01 -6.20
CA ASP A 76 19.05 -3.80 -6.19
C ASP A 76 20.17 -3.11 -7.01
N LYS A 77 21.35 -2.92 -6.37
CA LYS A 77 22.51 -2.25 -6.98
C LYS A 77 23.05 -2.94 -8.24
N HIS A 78 22.89 -4.26 -8.35
CA HIS A 78 23.40 -5.07 -9.45
C HIS A 78 22.39 -5.24 -10.58
N LEU A 79 21.09 -5.12 -10.27
CA LEU A 79 20.01 -5.37 -11.21
C LEU A 79 19.40 -4.08 -11.78
N ARG A 80 19.51 -2.96 -11.10
CA ARG A 80 18.78 -1.71 -11.39
C ARG A 80 19.02 -1.10 -12.77
N ASP A 81 20.15 -1.42 -13.41
CA ASP A 81 20.47 -0.93 -14.73
C ASP A 81 20.02 -1.90 -15.86
N ILE A 82 19.43 -3.05 -15.49
CA ILE A 82 18.83 -3.97 -16.46
C ILE A 82 17.60 -3.29 -17.08
N PRO A 83 17.58 -3.13 -18.41
CA PRO A 83 16.43 -2.55 -19.10
C PRO A 83 15.21 -3.47 -18.97
N VAL A 84 14.05 -2.85 -18.71
CA VAL A 84 12.79 -3.55 -18.55
C VAL A 84 11.78 -3.07 -19.57
N LEU A 85 11.22 -4.01 -20.32
CA LEU A 85 10.05 -3.84 -21.18
C LEU A 85 8.82 -4.43 -20.46
N MET A 86 7.92 -3.56 -20.03
CA MET A 86 6.66 -4.00 -19.43
C MET A 86 5.61 -4.32 -20.50
N ILE A 87 4.82 -5.36 -20.25
CA ILE A 87 3.70 -5.75 -21.10
C ILE A 87 2.45 -5.78 -20.24
N SER A 88 1.30 -5.28 -20.72
CA SER A 88 0.04 -5.35 -20.00
C SER A 88 -1.14 -5.59 -20.93
N GLY A 89 -2.18 -6.28 -20.43
CA GLY A 89 -3.45 -6.46 -21.11
C GLY A 89 -4.40 -5.27 -21.02
N GLU A 90 -4.11 -4.32 -20.15
CA GLU A 90 -4.99 -3.18 -19.89
C GLU A 90 -4.38 -1.86 -20.36
N SER A 91 -5.23 -1.07 -21.02
CA SER A 91 -4.89 0.29 -21.48
C SER A 91 -5.15 1.36 -20.40
N GLU A 92 -5.27 0.96 -19.14
CA GLU A 92 -5.57 1.91 -18.06
C GLU A 92 -4.44 2.93 -17.93
N LYS A 93 -4.80 4.20 -18.02
CA LYS A 93 -3.87 5.33 -17.87
C LYS A 93 -3.06 5.25 -16.58
N ASP A 94 -3.65 4.67 -15.54
CA ASP A 94 -3.02 4.53 -14.22
C ASP A 94 -1.83 3.56 -14.25
N ILE A 95 -1.93 2.46 -15.00
CA ILE A 95 -0.82 1.49 -15.16
C ILE A 95 0.34 2.08 -15.94
N VAL A 96 0.05 2.82 -17.01
CA VAL A 96 1.08 3.49 -17.81
C VAL A 96 1.83 4.55 -17.00
N LEU A 97 1.09 5.26 -16.14
CA LEU A 97 1.65 6.28 -15.25
C LEU A 97 2.48 5.65 -14.14
N GLU A 98 2.00 4.57 -13.53
CA GLU A 98 2.75 3.81 -12.51
C GLU A 98 4.04 3.22 -13.11
N ALA A 99 3.98 2.63 -14.30
CA ALA A 99 5.14 2.12 -15.01
C ALA A 99 6.18 3.24 -15.32
N ALA A 100 5.71 4.42 -15.71
CA ALA A 100 6.59 5.56 -15.97
C ALA A 100 7.26 6.09 -14.68
N GLU A 101 6.67 5.89 -13.51
CA GLU A 101 7.24 6.26 -12.22
C GLU A 101 8.34 5.31 -11.75
N ILE A 102 8.30 4.03 -12.15
CA ILE A 102 9.23 2.98 -11.68
C ILE A 102 10.39 2.69 -12.67
N GLU A 103 10.80 3.63 -13.53
CA GLU A 103 11.90 3.46 -14.50
C GLU A 103 11.75 2.27 -15.45
N VAL A 104 10.72 2.31 -16.27
CA VAL A 104 10.54 1.38 -17.38
C VAL A 104 11.14 1.99 -18.65
N GLU A 105 12.03 1.25 -19.32
CA GLU A 105 12.58 1.68 -20.62
C GLU A 105 11.55 1.48 -21.74
N GLY A 106 10.58 0.61 -21.55
CA GLY A 106 9.53 0.37 -22.52
C GLY A 106 8.25 -0.17 -21.93
N TYR A 107 7.14 0.15 -22.58
CA TYR A 107 5.81 -0.38 -22.26
C TYR A 107 5.09 -0.77 -23.54
N LEU A 108 4.40 -1.91 -23.54
CA LEU A 108 3.55 -2.42 -24.62
C LEU A 108 2.22 -2.90 -24.08
N ILE A 109 1.17 -2.68 -24.89
CA ILE A 109 -0.19 -3.16 -24.59
C ILE A 109 -0.46 -4.41 -25.42
N LYS A 110 -1.02 -5.45 -24.80
CA LYS A 110 -1.54 -6.64 -25.51
C LYS A 110 -2.77 -6.25 -26.35
N PRO A 111 -2.96 -6.79 -27.56
CA PRO A 111 -2.21 -7.87 -28.17
C PRO A 111 -0.88 -7.44 -28.81
N LEU A 112 0.15 -8.26 -28.63
CA LEU A 112 1.47 -8.02 -29.20
C LEU A 112 1.55 -8.48 -30.66
N THR A 113 2.27 -7.69 -31.48
CA THR A 113 2.70 -8.14 -32.81
C THR A 113 4.22 -8.20 -32.89
N PRO A 114 4.80 -9.06 -33.76
CA PRO A 114 6.27 -9.13 -33.91
C PRO A 114 6.90 -7.80 -34.27
N ALA A 115 6.26 -6.98 -35.13
CA ALA A 115 6.76 -5.68 -35.52
C ALA A 115 6.85 -4.70 -34.37
N VAL A 116 5.80 -4.58 -33.56
CA VAL A 116 5.75 -3.69 -32.38
C VAL A 116 6.78 -4.10 -31.33
N LEU A 117 6.95 -5.42 -31.12
CA LEU A 117 7.95 -5.95 -30.20
C LEU A 117 9.38 -5.65 -30.69
N ASP A 118 9.67 -5.85 -31.98
CA ASP A 118 10.98 -5.57 -32.61
C ASP A 118 11.35 -4.08 -32.48
N ASP A 119 10.45 -3.20 -32.91
CA ASP A 119 10.66 -1.75 -32.88
C ASP A 119 10.94 -1.27 -31.43
N LYS A 120 10.20 -1.79 -30.47
CA LYS A 120 10.36 -1.39 -29.06
C LYS A 120 11.70 -1.88 -28.48
N ILE A 121 12.08 -3.13 -28.73
CA ILE A 121 13.36 -3.67 -28.26
C ILE A 121 14.52 -2.90 -28.89
N ARG A 122 14.47 -2.64 -30.21
CA ARG A 122 15.51 -1.83 -30.88
C ARG A 122 15.60 -0.43 -30.29
N SER A 123 14.50 0.23 -30.05
CA SER A 123 14.46 1.54 -29.41
C SER A 123 15.11 1.51 -28.02
N ILE A 124 14.78 0.51 -27.17
CA ILE A 124 15.37 0.35 -25.83
C ILE A 124 16.89 0.16 -25.95
N ILE A 125 17.34 -0.77 -26.77
CA ILE A 125 18.78 -1.06 -26.96
C ILE A 125 19.51 0.14 -27.51
N HIS A 126 18.90 0.88 -28.45
CA HIS A 126 19.48 2.12 -28.96
C HIS A 126 19.66 3.18 -27.87
N GLN A 127 18.64 3.40 -27.02
CA GLN A 127 18.72 4.36 -25.91
C GLN A 127 19.77 3.99 -24.87
N ILE A 128 20.03 2.69 -24.66
CA ILE A 128 21.06 2.22 -23.73
C ILE A 128 22.45 2.57 -24.26
N HIS A 129 22.68 2.40 -25.59
CA HIS A 129 23.96 2.66 -26.22
C HIS A 129 24.19 4.14 -26.56
N HIS A 130 23.12 4.87 -26.75
CA HIS A 130 23.15 6.31 -27.08
C HIS A 130 22.29 7.08 -26.05
N PRO A 131 22.66 7.06 -24.74
CA PRO A 131 21.91 7.78 -23.73
C PRO A 131 21.95 9.28 -24.01
N ASP A 132 20.80 9.95 -23.79
CA ASP A 132 20.78 11.41 -23.84
C ASP A 132 21.64 12.04 -22.74
N VAL A 133 21.96 13.31 -22.89
CA VAL A 133 22.83 14.04 -21.96
C VAL A 133 22.26 14.03 -20.53
N ALA A 134 20.94 14.14 -20.37
CA ALA A 134 20.32 14.08 -19.06
C ALA A 134 20.49 12.71 -18.39
N THR A 135 20.34 11.64 -19.17
CA THR A 135 20.55 10.26 -18.67
C THR A 135 22.02 10.04 -18.25
N LEU A 136 22.99 10.61 -18.99
CA LEU A 136 24.40 10.58 -18.59
C LEU A 136 24.64 11.31 -17.26
N HIS A 137 24.01 12.46 -17.05
CA HIS A 137 24.09 13.16 -15.79
C HIS A 137 23.41 12.39 -14.64
N ILE A 138 22.29 11.74 -14.87
CA ILE A 138 21.64 10.87 -13.87
C ILE A 138 22.56 9.71 -13.45
N ARG A 139 23.18 9.03 -14.42
CA ARG A 139 24.14 7.95 -14.13
C ARG A 139 25.34 8.44 -13.32
N LYS A 140 25.94 9.58 -13.72
CA LYS A 140 27.04 10.19 -12.97
C LYS A 140 26.63 10.58 -11.54
N ALA A 141 25.44 11.18 -11.38
CA ALA A 141 24.92 11.53 -10.06
C ALA A 141 24.83 10.30 -9.14
N ARG A 142 24.36 9.16 -9.67
CA ARG A 142 24.32 7.88 -8.91
C ARG A 142 25.72 7.39 -8.53
N THR A 143 26.67 7.44 -9.47
CA THR A 143 28.06 7.03 -9.18
C THR A 143 28.67 7.87 -8.07
N PHE A 144 28.45 9.20 -8.09
CA PHE A 144 28.92 10.09 -7.03
C PHE A 144 28.19 9.88 -5.70
N GLU A 145 26.88 9.60 -5.75
CA GLU A 145 26.09 9.26 -4.55
C GLU A 145 26.60 7.98 -3.88
N GLU A 146 26.97 6.98 -4.66
CA GLU A 146 27.56 5.72 -4.16
C GLU A 146 28.96 5.90 -3.59
N ALA A 147 29.71 6.86 -4.14
CA ALA A 147 31.01 7.27 -3.61
C ALA A 147 30.90 8.24 -2.42
N GLU A 148 29.68 8.49 -1.92
CA GLU A 148 29.38 9.46 -0.84
C GLU A 148 29.75 10.93 -1.18
N ASP A 149 30.10 11.24 -2.42
CA ASP A 149 30.28 12.61 -2.91
C ASP A 149 28.90 13.23 -3.27
N LEU A 150 28.18 13.60 -2.23
CA LEU A 150 26.83 14.17 -2.39
C LEU A 150 26.84 15.54 -3.08
N ALA A 151 27.95 16.28 -3.02
CA ALA A 151 28.05 17.58 -3.68
C ALA A 151 28.06 17.41 -5.21
N SER A 152 28.94 16.55 -5.74
CA SER A 152 28.98 16.22 -7.17
C SER A 152 27.70 15.52 -7.65
N ALA A 153 27.12 14.65 -6.84
CA ALA A 153 25.84 14.00 -7.12
C ALA A 153 24.72 15.04 -7.33
N ILE A 154 24.60 16.02 -6.43
CA ILE A 154 23.62 17.11 -6.53
C ILE A 154 23.87 17.97 -7.76
N GLU A 155 25.12 18.31 -8.08
CA GLU A 155 25.45 19.10 -9.26
C GLU A 155 24.98 18.41 -10.53
N HIS A 156 25.33 17.14 -10.72
CA HIS A 156 24.90 16.37 -11.87
C HIS A 156 23.38 16.18 -11.92
N MET A 157 22.71 15.95 -10.78
CA MET A 157 21.24 15.82 -10.75
C MET A 157 20.55 17.15 -11.08
N LYS A 158 21.14 18.31 -10.73
CA LYS A 158 20.65 19.62 -11.16
C LYS A 158 20.69 19.78 -12.67
N TYR A 159 21.82 19.41 -13.31
CA TYR A 159 21.91 19.45 -14.78
C TYR A 159 20.86 18.56 -15.43
N ALA A 160 20.64 17.36 -14.91
CA ALA A 160 19.58 16.48 -15.39
C ALA A 160 18.18 17.13 -15.24
N ALA A 161 17.91 17.79 -14.12
CA ALA A 161 16.64 18.47 -13.86
C ALA A 161 16.42 19.71 -14.77
N ILE A 162 17.49 20.39 -15.18
CA ILE A 162 17.43 21.48 -16.16
C ILE A 162 17.10 20.93 -17.54
N LEU A 163 17.72 19.83 -17.95
CA LEU A 163 17.50 19.19 -19.25
C LEU A 163 16.14 18.50 -19.35
N LYS A 164 15.62 17.98 -18.25
CA LYS A 164 14.31 17.30 -18.16
C LYS A 164 13.40 17.95 -17.09
N PRO A 165 12.95 19.20 -17.28
CA PRO A 165 12.22 19.94 -16.23
C PRO A 165 10.83 19.37 -15.90
N LYS A 166 10.30 18.51 -16.76
CA LYS A 166 9.01 17.81 -16.57
C LYS A 166 9.17 16.36 -16.09
N ALA A 167 10.39 15.93 -15.76
CA ALA A 167 10.62 14.61 -15.19
C ALA A 167 10.49 14.66 -13.66
N SER A 168 9.30 14.35 -13.13
CA SER A 168 9.01 14.40 -11.69
C SER A 168 10.02 13.61 -10.87
N ARG A 169 10.43 12.45 -11.38
CA ARG A 169 11.40 11.58 -10.75
C ARG A 169 12.80 12.19 -10.63
N VAL A 170 13.29 12.88 -11.65
CA VAL A 170 14.59 13.58 -11.57
C VAL A 170 14.53 14.64 -10.47
N LEU A 171 13.43 15.37 -10.40
CA LEU A 171 13.19 16.37 -9.36
C LEU A 171 13.09 15.72 -7.97
N ARG A 172 12.39 14.58 -7.85
CA ARG A 172 12.30 13.79 -6.62
C ARG A 172 13.67 13.31 -6.15
N ASN A 173 14.47 12.72 -7.04
CA ASN A 173 15.80 12.23 -6.72
C ASN A 173 16.74 13.37 -6.30
N LEU A 174 16.64 14.54 -6.92
CA LEU A 174 17.35 15.74 -6.47
C LEU A 174 16.91 16.15 -5.05
N GLY A 175 15.61 16.06 -4.74
CA GLY A 175 15.07 16.29 -3.41
C GLY A 175 15.63 15.32 -2.35
N LEU A 176 15.73 14.03 -2.70
CA LEU A 176 16.32 13.01 -1.82
C LEU A 176 17.81 13.23 -1.58
N LEU A 177 18.57 13.69 -2.57
CA LEU A 177 19.97 14.09 -2.39
C LEU A 177 20.09 15.29 -1.43
N TYR A 178 19.19 16.28 -1.55
CA TYR A 178 19.14 17.38 -0.58
C TYR A 178 18.77 16.92 0.83
N GLN A 179 17.92 15.91 0.98
CA GLN A 179 17.60 15.30 2.27
C GLN A 179 18.85 14.71 2.92
N LYS A 180 19.68 13.99 2.16
CA LYS A 180 20.92 13.36 2.65
C LYS A 180 21.92 14.38 3.23
N ILE A 181 21.96 15.61 2.70
CA ILE A 181 22.81 16.68 3.21
C ILE A 181 22.10 17.60 4.22
N GLY A 182 20.89 17.26 4.66
CA GLY A 182 20.12 18.05 5.62
C GLY A 182 19.55 19.37 5.08
N ASN A 183 19.53 19.57 3.76
CA ASN A 183 19.01 20.79 3.15
C ASN A 183 17.51 20.70 2.89
N GLU A 184 16.71 20.78 3.96
CA GLU A 184 15.26 20.62 3.93
C GLU A 184 14.56 21.61 3.00
N LYS A 185 15.03 22.86 2.94
CA LYS A 185 14.43 23.90 2.09
C LYS A 185 14.48 23.54 0.60
N ASN A 186 15.61 23.04 0.13
CA ASN A 186 15.75 22.62 -1.27
C ASN A 186 15.09 21.28 -1.52
N MET A 187 15.11 20.34 -0.58
CA MET A 187 14.33 19.11 -0.62
C MET A 187 12.85 19.42 -0.86
N GLU A 188 12.24 20.27 -0.02
CA GLU A 188 10.84 20.65 -0.12
C GLU A 188 10.49 21.25 -1.48
N LYS A 189 11.29 22.20 -1.97
CA LYS A 189 11.09 22.83 -3.29
C LYS A 189 11.12 21.80 -4.43
N CYS A 190 12.08 20.87 -4.39
CA CYS A 190 12.21 19.84 -5.41
C CYS A 190 11.02 18.89 -5.39
N LEU A 191 10.60 18.42 -4.22
CA LEU A 191 9.46 17.54 -4.07
C LEU A 191 8.13 18.21 -4.45
N GLN A 192 7.90 19.46 -4.04
CA GLN A 192 6.71 20.22 -4.46
C GLN A 192 6.66 20.40 -5.98
N LYS A 193 7.79 20.72 -6.61
CA LYS A 193 7.87 20.82 -8.06
C LYS A 193 7.62 19.47 -8.73
N ALA A 194 8.18 18.38 -8.21
CA ALA A 194 7.92 17.03 -8.70
C ALA A 194 6.43 16.68 -8.64
N ALA A 195 5.76 16.94 -7.50
CA ALA A 195 4.33 16.70 -7.32
C ALA A 195 3.46 17.56 -8.26
N SER A 196 3.89 18.79 -8.57
CA SER A 196 3.17 19.67 -9.51
C SER A 196 3.30 19.22 -10.97
N VAL A 197 4.43 18.62 -11.33
CA VAL A 197 4.70 18.11 -12.69
C VAL A 197 3.94 16.82 -12.96
N ASN A 198 3.90 15.92 -11.99
CA ASN A 198 3.15 14.67 -12.09
C ASN A 198 2.16 14.53 -10.92
N GLN A 199 0.87 14.70 -11.25
CA GLN A 199 -0.20 14.57 -10.25
C GLN A 199 -0.44 13.13 -9.80
N GLN A 200 0.11 12.13 -10.48
CA GLN A 200 0.01 10.71 -10.15
C GLN A 200 1.25 10.20 -9.39
N ASP A 201 2.27 11.04 -9.18
CA ASP A 201 3.49 10.64 -8.45
C ASP A 201 3.20 10.43 -6.96
N VAL A 202 2.80 9.20 -6.64
CA VAL A 202 2.45 8.75 -5.29
C VAL A 202 3.65 8.82 -4.35
N VAL A 203 4.84 8.42 -4.84
CA VAL A 203 6.06 8.37 -4.02
C VAL A 203 6.46 9.79 -3.58
N THR A 204 6.39 10.76 -4.49
CA THR A 204 6.69 12.16 -4.14
C THR A 204 5.70 12.71 -3.11
N ARG A 205 4.40 12.38 -3.24
CA ARG A 205 3.38 12.80 -2.25
C ARG A 205 3.61 12.15 -0.89
N HIS A 206 3.94 10.88 -0.87
CA HIS A 206 4.31 10.18 0.36
C HIS A 206 5.52 10.86 1.04
N LEU A 207 6.59 11.16 0.28
CA LEU A 207 7.76 11.84 0.81
C LEU A 207 7.44 13.25 1.37
N LEU A 208 6.56 14.00 0.70
CA LEU A 208 6.07 15.28 1.22
C LEU A 208 5.27 15.09 2.51
N GLY A 209 4.41 14.08 2.56
CA GLY A 209 3.66 13.72 3.77
C GLY A 209 4.58 13.40 4.94
N GLU A 210 5.62 12.56 4.73
CA GLU A 210 6.61 12.22 5.74
C GLU A 210 7.42 13.44 6.20
N MET A 211 7.85 14.29 5.26
CA MET A 211 8.60 15.51 5.56
C MET A 211 7.80 16.46 6.46
N TYR A 212 6.52 16.71 6.13
CA TYR A 212 5.67 17.56 6.95
C TYR A 212 5.33 16.92 8.29
N TRP A 213 5.17 15.60 8.33
CA TRP A 213 4.96 14.89 9.59
C TRP A 213 6.18 15.00 10.51
N ALA A 214 7.39 14.82 9.98
CA ALA A 214 8.63 15.02 10.74
C ALA A 214 8.78 16.44 11.30
N LYS A 215 8.26 17.44 10.57
CA LYS A 215 8.17 18.84 11.02
C LYS A 215 7.03 19.11 12.03
N ASN A 216 6.28 18.07 12.42
CA ASN A 216 5.07 18.18 13.25
C ASN A 216 3.95 19.04 12.61
N ASP A 217 4.01 19.30 11.31
CA ASP A 217 2.93 19.91 10.52
C ASP A 217 1.95 18.81 10.05
N LEU A 218 1.12 18.33 10.98
CA LEU A 218 0.18 17.24 10.73
C LEU A 218 -0.89 17.62 9.72
N ILE A 219 -1.22 18.90 9.57
CA ILE A 219 -2.24 19.38 8.63
C ILE A 219 -1.73 19.23 7.20
N SER A 220 -0.51 19.69 6.92
CA SER A 220 0.10 19.51 5.60
C SER A 220 0.37 18.05 5.29
N ALA A 221 0.85 17.27 6.26
CA ALA A 221 1.02 15.82 6.13
C ALA A 221 -0.30 15.13 5.73
N ALA A 222 -1.38 15.44 6.42
CA ALA A 222 -2.70 14.84 6.15
C ALA A 222 -3.22 15.20 4.74
N ARG A 223 -2.99 16.41 4.25
CA ARG A 223 -3.35 16.79 2.88
C ARG A 223 -2.68 15.87 1.86
N TYR A 224 -1.37 15.66 1.98
CA TYR A 224 -0.65 14.78 1.05
C TYR A 224 -1.07 13.32 1.19
N TYR A 225 -1.32 12.83 2.40
CA TYR A 225 -1.80 11.47 2.59
C TYR A 225 -3.20 11.23 2.07
N LEU A 226 -4.10 12.22 2.10
CA LEU A 226 -5.42 12.13 1.45
C LEU A 226 -5.28 12.00 -0.08
N GLU A 227 -4.30 12.68 -0.69
CA GLU A 227 -3.97 12.50 -2.10
C GLU A 227 -3.41 11.08 -2.35
N VAL A 228 -2.46 10.61 -1.54
CA VAL A 228 -1.88 9.26 -1.62
C VAL A 228 -2.96 8.19 -1.55
N ILE A 229 -3.85 8.24 -0.55
CA ILE A 229 -4.96 7.30 -0.40
C ILE A 229 -5.86 7.30 -1.64
N SER A 230 -6.06 8.46 -2.29
CA SER A 230 -6.85 8.55 -3.51
C SER A 230 -6.21 7.84 -4.70
N LEU A 231 -4.90 7.67 -4.70
CA LEU A 231 -4.14 7.07 -5.80
C LEU A 231 -3.82 5.58 -5.58
N THR A 232 -3.43 5.19 -4.37
CA THR A 232 -2.93 3.83 -4.11
C THR A 232 -3.29 3.32 -2.72
N LYS A 233 -3.20 1.98 -2.55
CA LYS A 233 -3.25 1.30 -1.26
C LYS A 233 -1.86 1.24 -0.56
N LYS A 234 -0.77 1.41 -1.30
CA LYS A 234 0.61 1.11 -0.86
C LYS A 234 1.00 1.72 0.50
N PHE A 235 0.56 2.95 0.78
CA PHE A 235 0.94 3.69 1.99
C PHE A 235 -0.21 3.86 3.00
N THR A 236 -1.25 3.01 2.91
CA THR A 236 -2.45 3.16 3.74
C THR A 236 -2.16 2.91 5.22
N ASP A 237 -1.31 1.94 5.58
CA ASP A 237 -0.92 1.72 6.98
C ASP A 237 -0.25 2.97 7.57
N ARG A 238 0.57 3.68 6.79
CA ARG A 238 1.21 4.92 7.23
C ARG A 238 0.20 6.05 7.43
N ALA A 239 -0.81 6.13 6.55
CA ALA A 239 -1.91 7.08 6.70
C ALA A 239 -2.78 6.78 7.95
N VAL A 240 -2.97 5.51 8.30
CA VAL A 240 -3.66 5.12 9.55
C VAL A 240 -2.89 5.61 10.78
N LEU A 241 -1.56 5.45 10.80
CA LEU A 241 -0.71 5.97 11.88
C LEU A 241 -0.75 7.50 11.99
N LEU A 242 -0.82 8.21 10.85
CA LEU A 242 -1.01 9.65 10.86
C LEU A 242 -2.38 10.03 11.44
N GLY A 243 -3.44 9.27 11.09
CA GLY A 243 -4.77 9.45 11.67
C GLY A 243 -4.77 9.29 13.19
N GLU A 244 -4.04 8.31 13.73
CA GLU A 244 -3.85 8.14 15.17
C GLU A 244 -3.10 9.34 15.78
N ALA A 245 -1.98 9.76 15.19
CA ALA A 245 -1.23 10.93 15.66
C ALA A 245 -2.07 12.22 15.66
N LEU A 246 -2.99 12.36 14.71
CA LEU A 246 -3.95 13.47 14.68
C LEU A 246 -4.96 13.40 15.84
N LEU A 247 -5.44 12.19 16.20
CA LEU A 247 -6.29 12.01 17.38
C LEU A 247 -5.54 12.36 18.67
N ASP A 248 -4.29 11.91 18.83
CA ASP A 248 -3.43 12.26 19.98
C ASP A 248 -3.25 13.77 20.15
N LYS A 249 -3.26 14.51 19.04
CA LYS A 249 -3.16 15.99 19.03
C LYS A 249 -4.54 16.69 19.06
N ASN A 250 -5.62 15.94 19.27
CA ASN A 250 -6.99 16.44 19.30
C ASN A 250 -7.45 17.11 17.97
N VAL A 251 -6.86 16.71 16.84
CA VAL A 251 -7.26 17.18 15.49
C VAL A 251 -8.26 16.17 14.88
N ILE A 252 -9.34 15.92 15.62
CA ILE A 252 -10.30 14.82 15.41
C ILE A 252 -10.90 14.84 14.01
N ARG A 253 -11.32 16.02 13.52
CA ARG A 253 -11.99 16.15 12.22
C ARG A 253 -11.11 15.64 11.08
N LEU A 254 -9.82 15.93 11.12
CA LEU A 254 -8.89 15.55 10.05
C LEU A 254 -8.55 14.06 10.12
N ALA A 255 -8.40 13.51 11.32
CA ALA A 255 -8.24 12.07 11.53
C ALA A 255 -9.42 11.30 10.95
N LYS A 256 -10.66 11.70 11.30
CA LYS A 256 -11.89 11.09 10.75
C LYS A 256 -11.97 11.20 9.23
N ASN A 257 -11.48 12.29 8.63
CA ASN A 257 -11.45 12.43 7.18
C ASN A 257 -10.50 11.40 6.52
N ILE A 258 -9.29 11.20 7.07
CA ILE A 258 -8.35 10.18 6.62
C ILE A 258 -9.00 8.79 6.73
N PHE A 259 -9.54 8.45 7.91
CA PHE A 259 -10.14 7.15 8.15
C PHE A 259 -11.35 6.88 7.24
N SER A 260 -12.25 7.86 7.10
CA SER A 260 -13.41 7.73 6.20
C SER A 260 -12.99 7.53 4.74
N LYS A 261 -11.92 8.22 4.30
CA LYS A 261 -11.38 8.04 2.94
C LYS A 261 -10.81 6.64 2.74
N ILE A 262 -10.08 6.10 3.73
CA ILE A 262 -9.55 4.74 3.69
C ILE A 262 -10.70 3.73 3.65
N ILE A 263 -11.66 3.83 4.57
CA ILE A 263 -12.79 2.91 4.68
C ILE A 263 -13.61 2.92 3.39
N SER A 264 -13.91 4.10 2.83
CA SER A 264 -14.71 4.20 1.60
C SER A 264 -14.01 3.59 0.39
N LYS A 265 -12.68 3.73 0.29
CA LYS A 265 -11.91 3.25 -0.87
C LYS A 265 -11.53 1.77 -0.76
N PHE A 266 -11.28 1.29 0.45
CA PHE A 266 -10.82 -0.07 0.73
C PHE A 266 -11.82 -0.85 1.60
N SER A 267 -13.11 -0.69 1.33
CA SER A 267 -14.22 -1.26 2.11
C SER A 267 -14.17 -2.78 2.28
N LYS A 268 -13.50 -3.50 1.37
CA LYS A 268 -13.32 -4.96 1.45
C LYS A 268 -12.11 -5.40 2.28
N ASP A 269 -11.25 -4.46 2.68
CA ASP A 269 -10.08 -4.76 3.51
C ASP A 269 -10.41 -4.67 4.99
N LEU A 270 -10.99 -5.75 5.50
CA LEU A 270 -11.41 -5.84 6.90
C LEU A 270 -10.24 -5.58 7.86
N SER A 271 -9.03 -6.07 7.55
CA SER A 271 -7.86 -5.92 8.41
C SER A 271 -7.51 -4.45 8.69
N ILE A 272 -7.54 -3.59 7.66
CA ILE A 272 -7.20 -2.17 7.83
C ILE A 272 -8.33 -1.41 8.55
N ILE A 273 -9.59 -1.80 8.28
CA ILE A 273 -10.74 -1.15 8.93
C ILE A 273 -10.80 -1.53 10.42
N GLU A 274 -10.47 -2.78 10.78
CA GLU A 274 -10.37 -3.20 12.19
C GLU A 274 -9.25 -2.45 12.93
N LYS A 275 -8.10 -2.21 12.29
CA LYS A 275 -7.04 -1.35 12.87
C LYS A 275 -7.56 0.05 13.18
N ILE A 276 -8.26 0.67 12.23
CA ILE A 276 -8.86 2.00 12.43
C ILE A 276 -9.89 1.98 13.56
N LEU A 277 -10.74 0.97 13.59
CA LEU A 277 -11.75 0.80 14.64
C LEU A 277 -11.10 0.67 16.02
N ASP A 278 -10.08 -0.17 16.17
CA ASP A 278 -9.39 -0.37 17.44
C ASP A 278 -8.69 0.91 17.91
N ILE A 279 -8.14 1.72 16.99
CA ILE A 279 -7.61 3.06 17.31
C ILE A 279 -8.73 3.96 17.81
N CYS A 280 -9.86 4.03 17.11
CA CYS A 280 -10.97 4.90 17.48
C CYS A 280 -11.56 4.52 18.87
N ILE A 281 -11.70 3.23 19.16
CA ILE A 281 -12.17 2.75 20.47
C ILE A 281 -11.17 3.14 21.58
N ARG A 282 -9.88 2.92 21.36
CA ARG A 282 -8.81 3.24 22.31
C ARG A 282 -8.74 4.74 22.61
N GLN A 283 -8.98 5.56 21.59
CA GLN A 283 -8.99 7.04 21.68
C GLN A 283 -10.35 7.62 22.15
N ASN A 284 -11.25 6.74 22.58
CA ASN A 284 -12.59 7.11 23.06
C ASN A 284 -13.49 7.82 22.02
N GLU A 285 -13.21 7.62 20.72
CA GLU A 285 -14.04 8.12 19.62
C GLU A 285 -15.21 7.16 19.34
N LEU A 286 -16.04 6.93 20.39
CA LEU A 286 -17.05 5.87 20.43
C LEU A 286 -18.17 6.06 19.41
N GLU A 287 -18.67 7.28 19.22
CA GLU A 287 -19.70 7.56 18.21
C GLU A 287 -19.23 7.25 16.80
N TYR A 288 -17.97 7.60 16.50
CA TYR A 288 -17.40 7.28 15.19
C TYR A 288 -17.14 5.78 15.04
N SER A 289 -16.70 5.11 16.12
CA SER A 289 -16.56 3.65 16.15
C SER A 289 -17.87 2.93 15.88
N LYS A 290 -18.97 3.41 16.44
CA LYS A 290 -20.31 2.88 16.18
C LYS A 290 -20.72 3.01 14.72
N ILE A 291 -20.42 4.14 14.07
CA ILE A 291 -20.68 4.34 12.64
C ILE A 291 -19.90 3.32 11.80
N ILE A 292 -18.61 3.11 12.10
CA ILE A 292 -17.77 2.11 11.42
C ILE A 292 -18.34 0.71 11.61
N LEU A 293 -18.68 0.33 12.86
CA LEU A 293 -19.22 -0.99 13.19
C LEU A 293 -20.53 -1.27 12.47
N ASN A 294 -21.44 -0.31 12.43
CA ASN A 294 -22.72 -0.46 11.71
C ASN A 294 -22.49 -0.73 10.21
N GLY A 295 -21.51 -0.08 9.60
CA GLY A 295 -21.09 -0.37 8.23
C GLY A 295 -20.56 -1.80 8.08
N LEU A 296 -19.62 -2.19 8.93
CA LEU A 296 -19.01 -3.52 8.90
C LEU A 296 -20.01 -4.66 9.17
N ILE A 297 -20.93 -4.49 10.11
CA ILE A 297 -21.95 -5.51 10.43
C ILE A 297 -22.89 -5.70 9.23
N ARG A 298 -23.25 -4.63 8.51
CA ARG A 298 -24.04 -4.73 7.29
C ARG A 298 -23.32 -5.50 6.19
N ASP A 299 -22.00 -5.28 6.04
CA ASP A 299 -21.19 -5.91 4.99
C ASP A 299 -20.76 -7.34 5.39
N PHE A 300 -20.61 -7.61 6.71
CA PHE A 300 -20.18 -8.89 7.28
C PHE A 300 -21.13 -9.36 8.41
N PRO A 301 -22.41 -9.67 8.10
CA PRO A 301 -23.44 -9.93 9.11
C PRO A 301 -23.21 -11.21 9.97
N SER A 302 -22.35 -12.11 9.53
CA SER A 302 -21.99 -13.33 10.25
C SER A 302 -20.69 -13.19 11.06
N ASN A 303 -20.09 -12.00 11.11
CA ASN A 303 -18.91 -11.75 11.96
C ASN A 303 -19.36 -11.34 13.38
N TYR A 304 -19.55 -12.33 14.24
CA TYR A 304 -20.06 -12.13 15.60
C TYR A 304 -19.08 -11.38 16.51
N ASP A 305 -17.80 -11.30 16.17
CA ASP A 305 -16.83 -10.50 16.92
C ASP A 305 -17.02 -9.00 16.66
N LEU A 306 -17.39 -8.60 15.43
CA LEU A 306 -17.79 -7.23 15.16
C LEU A 306 -19.09 -6.85 15.87
N ILE A 307 -20.08 -7.77 15.91
CA ILE A 307 -21.35 -7.57 16.63
C ILE A 307 -21.08 -7.44 18.13
N TYR A 308 -20.17 -8.24 18.67
CA TYR A 308 -19.74 -8.12 20.06
C TYR A 308 -19.07 -6.76 20.34
N LYS A 309 -18.15 -6.32 19.49
CA LYS A 309 -17.52 -4.99 19.61
C LYS A 309 -18.56 -3.87 19.58
N ALA A 310 -19.60 -3.99 18.74
CA ALA A 310 -20.70 -3.02 18.69
C ALA A 310 -21.48 -2.98 20.01
N GLY A 311 -21.77 -4.15 20.60
CA GLY A 311 -22.38 -4.23 21.92
C GLY A 311 -21.56 -3.53 23.00
N VAL A 312 -20.22 -3.73 23.00
CA VAL A 312 -19.31 -3.08 23.94
C VAL A 312 -19.28 -1.55 23.74
N VAL A 313 -19.23 -1.08 22.51
CA VAL A 313 -19.26 0.37 22.20
C VAL A 313 -20.58 0.99 22.65
N CYS A 314 -21.72 0.36 22.35
CA CYS A 314 -23.03 0.82 22.81
C CYS A 314 -23.17 0.81 24.35
N GLU A 315 -22.65 -0.24 25.02
CA GLU A 315 -22.61 -0.29 26.50
C GLU A 315 -21.84 0.92 27.07
N THR A 316 -20.69 1.23 26.50
CA THR A 316 -19.85 2.34 26.95
C THR A 316 -20.50 3.70 26.68
N LEU A 317 -21.28 3.83 25.60
CA LEU A 317 -22.08 5.02 25.28
C LEU A 317 -23.35 5.16 26.17
N GLY A 318 -23.66 4.15 27.00
CA GLY A 318 -24.88 4.14 27.80
C GLY A 318 -26.14 3.74 27.02
N GLU A 319 -25.99 3.26 25.80
CA GLU A 319 -27.09 2.79 24.94
C GLU A 319 -27.49 1.35 25.29
N VAL A 320 -28.05 1.17 26.45
CA VAL A 320 -28.33 -0.14 27.07
C VAL A 320 -29.16 -1.06 26.18
N ASP A 321 -30.19 -0.54 25.51
CA ASP A 321 -31.05 -1.33 24.62
C ASP A 321 -30.32 -1.83 23.38
N ASN A 322 -29.56 -0.98 22.73
CA ASN A 322 -28.75 -1.36 21.57
C ASN A 322 -27.65 -2.36 21.94
N ALA A 323 -26.98 -2.15 23.09
CA ALA A 323 -25.96 -3.07 23.58
C ALA A 323 -26.57 -4.46 23.87
N LEU A 324 -27.74 -4.51 24.51
CA LEU A 324 -28.44 -5.76 24.81
C LEU A 324 -28.82 -6.52 23.53
N GLU A 325 -29.32 -5.82 22.49
CA GLU A 325 -29.67 -6.43 21.20
C GLU A 325 -28.47 -7.08 20.53
N TYR A 326 -27.33 -6.38 20.49
CA TYR A 326 -26.10 -6.92 19.95
C TYR A 326 -25.60 -8.14 20.71
N PHE A 327 -25.57 -8.10 22.05
CA PHE A 327 -25.11 -9.23 22.85
C PHE A 327 -26.07 -10.43 22.77
N LEU A 328 -27.37 -10.23 22.69
CA LEU A 328 -28.34 -11.31 22.48
C LEU A 328 -28.18 -11.95 21.11
N THR A 329 -27.85 -11.15 20.09
CA THR A 329 -27.53 -11.66 18.75
C THR A 329 -26.28 -12.56 18.79
N VAL A 330 -25.23 -12.13 19.47
CA VAL A 330 -24.02 -12.96 19.64
C VAL A 330 -24.34 -14.22 20.43
N GLU A 331 -25.09 -14.12 21.51
CA GLU A 331 -25.49 -15.28 22.36
C GLU A 331 -26.26 -16.34 21.56
N LYS A 332 -27.19 -15.91 20.73
CA LYS A 332 -28.00 -16.81 19.90
C LYS A 332 -27.14 -17.71 19.00
N HIS A 333 -26.04 -17.21 18.50
CA HIS A 333 -25.17 -17.91 17.56
C HIS A 333 -23.91 -18.51 18.22
N GLN A 334 -23.43 -17.89 19.30
CA GLN A 334 -22.24 -18.30 20.05
C GLN A 334 -22.58 -18.56 21.54
N GLY A 335 -23.62 -19.34 21.83
CA GLY A 335 -24.18 -19.55 23.13
C GLY A 335 -23.25 -20.12 24.23
N ARG A 336 -22.02 -20.49 23.89
CA ARG A 336 -21.00 -20.95 24.84
C ARG A 336 -20.15 -19.80 25.44
N ARG A 337 -20.25 -18.57 24.93
CA ARG A 337 -19.48 -17.41 25.40
C ARG A 337 -20.00 -16.92 26.75
N LEU A 338 -19.24 -17.16 27.81
CA LEU A 338 -19.59 -16.74 29.19
C LEU A 338 -19.41 -15.23 29.37
N ASP A 339 -18.47 -14.61 28.71
CA ASP A 339 -18.25 -13.16 28.67
C ASP A 339 -19.49 -12.42 28.16
N VAL A 340 -20.10 -12.90 27.08
CA VAL A 340 -21.34 -12.34 26.53
C VAL A 340 -22.49 -12.47 27.52
N LYS A 341 -22.66 -13.65 28.16
CA LYS A 341 -23.71 -13.88 29.16
C LYS A 341 -23.58 -12.97 30.38
N LEU A 342 -22.35 -12.71 30.80
CA LEU A 342 -22.10 -11.78 31.91
C LEU A 342 -22.47 -10.34 31.52
N LYS A 343 -22.15 -9.91 30.30
CA LYS A 343 -22.58 -8.61 29.77
C LYS A 343 -24.09 -8.46 29.72
N ILE A 344 -24.80 -9.50 29.24
CA ILE A 344 -26.26 -9.52 29.21
C ILE A 344 -26.83 -9.43 30.62
N ALA A 345 -26.28 -10.19 31.57
CA ALA A 345 -26.72 -10.15 32.98
C ALA A 345 -26.59 -8.74 33.57
N LYS A 346 -25.45 -8.07 33.33
CA LYS A 346 -25.21 -6.71 33.79
C LYS A 346 -26.24 -5.73 33.23
N LEU A 347 -26.45 -5.76 31.90
CA LEU A 347 -27.41 -4.88 31.23
C LEU A 347 -28.87 -5.13 31.71
N PHE A 348 -29.27 -6.39 31.98
CA PHE A 348 -30.57 -6.67 32.59
C PHE A 348 -30.67 -6.13 34.02
N TYR A 349 -29.59 -6.20 34.80
CA TYR A 349 -29.55 -5.59 36.14
C TYR A 349 -29.71 -4.06 36.02
N ASP A 350 -28.96 -3.39 35.14
CA ASP A 350 -29.06 -1.94 34.93
C ASP A 350 -30.47 -1.49 34.47
N LYS A 351 -31.21 -2.40 33.84
CA LYS A 351 -32.64 -2.20 33.47
C LYS A 351 -33.62 -2.61 34.55
N ASN A 352 -33.16 -2.91 35.77
CA ASN A 352 -33.98 -3.37 36.88
C ASN A 352 -34.76 -4.68 36.59
N LYS A 353 -34.26 -5.50 35.66
CA LYS A 353 -34.82 -6.82 35.30
C LYS A 353 -34.08 -7.93 36.01
N ILE A 354 -34.23 -7.96 37.35
CA ILE A 354 -33.41 -8.79 38.26
C ILE A 354 -33.54 -10.30 37.96
N ILE A 355 -34.76 -10.80 37.68
CA ILE A 355 -34.97 -12.22 37.39
C ILE A 355 -34.19 -12.66 36.15
N GLN A 356 -34.16 -11.83 35.08
CA GLN A 356 -33.42 -12.14 33.86
C GLN A 356 -31.91 -12.06 34.12
N ALA A 357 -31.45 -11.07 34.88
CA ALA A 357 -30.07 -10.96 35.29
C ALA A 357 -29.58 -12.20 36.08
N ASP A 358 -30.36 -12.65 37.10
CA ASP A 358 -30.02 -13.83 37.90
C ASP A 358 -29.98 -15.12 37.04
N ASN A 359 -30.90 -15.27 36.09
CA ASN A 359 -30.91 -16.41 35.18
C ASN A 359 -29.60 -16.51 34.39
N TYR A 360 -29.09 -15.40 33.81
CA TYR A 360 -27.83 -15.37 33.11
C TYR A 360 -26.64 -15.61 34.05
N LEU A 361 -26.64 -15.02 35.24
CA LEU A 361 -25.59 -15.26 36.24
C LEU A 361 -25.52 -16.72 36.68
N ASN A 362 -26.68 -17.38 36.86
CA ASN A 362 -26.72 -18.80 37.20
C ASN A 362 -26.04 -19.65 36.10
N ILE A 363 -26.20 -19.30 34.82
CA ILE A 363 -25.52 -20.01 33.74
C ILE A 363 -23.99 -19.81 33.84
N VAL A 364 -23.53 -18.57 34.08
CA VAL A 364 -22.09 -18.25 34.23
C VAL A 364 -21.51 -18.98 35.44
N LEU A 365 -22.15 -18.91 36.60
CA LEU A 365 -21.67 -19.51 37.85
C LEU A 365 -21.75 -21.04 37.89
N ARG A 366 -22.69 -21.67 37.16
CA ARG A 366 -22.69 -23.14 36.95
C ARG A 366 -21.45 -23.62 36.19
N LYS A 367 -20.93 -22.81 35.23
CA LYS A 367 -19.74 -23.14 34.43
C LYS A 367 -18.43 -22.74 35.14
N ASN A 368 -18.45 -21.63 35.86
CA ASN A 368 -17.34 -21.11 36.66
C ASN A 368 -17.82 -20.59 38.00
N PRO A 369 -17.91 -21.48 39.05
CA PRO A 369 -18.41 -21.11 40.38
C PRO A 369 -17.64 -19.96 41.04
N ASN A 370 -16.38 -19.78 40.69
CA ASN A 370 -15.49 -18.76 41.29
C ASN A 370 -15.35 -17.50 40.41
N HIS A 371 -16.25 -17.27 39.45
CA HIS A 371 -16.17 -16.09 38.58
C HIS A 371 -16.41 -14.81 39.38
N LYS A 372 -15.32 -14.05 39.63
CA LYS A 372 -15.32 -12.89 40.54
C LYS A 372 -16.37 -11.84 40.22
N GLU A 373 -16.45 -11.43 38.93
CA GLU A 373 -17.42 -10.40 38.49
C GLU A 373 -18.87 -10.87 38.61
N ALA A 374 -19.15 -12.14 38.26
CA ALA A 374 -20.50 -12.69 38.39
C ALA A 374 -20.94 -12.77 39.84
N LEU A 375 -20.05 -13.18 40.77
CA LEU A 375 -20.29 -13.19 42.19
C LEU A 375 -20.49 -11.77 42.75
N ALA A 376 -19.70 -10.81 42.29
CA ALA A 376 -19.83 -9.41 42.68
C ALA A 376 -21.20 -8.83 42.26
N LEU A 377 -21.58 -9.04 41.00
CA LEU A 377 -22.87 -8.58 40.47
C LEU A 377 -24.04 -9.23 41.21
N ARG A 378 -23.95 -10.53 41.54
CA ARG A 378 -25.02 -11.25 42.29
C ARG A 378 -25.23 -10.75 43.71
N ARG A 379 -24.20 -10.15 44.34
CA ARG A 379 -24.33 -9.56 45.68
C ARG A 379 -25.11 -8.25 45.72
N LEU A 380 -25.37 -7.66 44.55
CA LEU A 380 -26.12 -6.41 44.41
C LEU A 380 -27.64 -6.66 44.33
N PHE A 381 -28.09 -7.92 44.29
CA PHE A 381 -29.51 -8.32 44.16
C PHE A 381 -30.19 -8.43 45.53
#